data_42e470d4e1b1c23d4671b33f0d6f948b
#
_entry.id   42e470d4e1b1c23d4671b33f0d6f948b
#
_cell.length_a   1.000
_cell.length_b   1.000
_cell.length_c   1.000
_cell.angle_alpha   90.00
_cell.angle_beta   90.00
_cell.angle_gamma   90.00
#
_symmetry.space_group_name_H-M   'P 1'
#
loop_
_entity.id
_entity.type
_entity.pdbx_description
1 polymer ?
#
loop_
_entity_poly.entity_id
_entity_poly.type
_entity_poly.pdbx_seq_one_letter_code
_entity_poly.pdbx_strand_id
1 'polypeptide(L)'
;SAKYNWKKSALSAVASWERRDLEWTRENYEDFVYPDYTIYNKELGKPTKVKYDYINLALNYNRTDDRSIFNVALRNSYDDKPNAVTDRNSTLYQEDRTFSISDKQQSRSNIPSLDIYYQLNMKNDQHLYIDVVGTYIGSSSNRKYSMREISGQDDNVEDISNDTSVPEIISRTDGKKYSLIGEAIYERPLGKGRMTAGLKHTQAYLNNVYDGNISSKVSMNTAESYLFAEYNQKIERFTYTLGLGGMRTWHKQGDVSQEKYIFRPTVTLSYEAPKNFFFRYNAYMSGYSPSLSDLSNVTQEIDIYQVRRGNPNLKSVTFVSNSLTGSWKCQYVSVEVFGRYSYDHKPIMEETIFEDNRFVRTIANQKGFHRLNLQSTIIVYPWKEYMMIKLNPFFNRYISLGNSYTHTHSNFGFRGQIIGMYKNWVAMAELNTSHHDLWGETLSKGEKLHSIAVGYNHEKFSIQGMVLNPFTKRYEQSVENLSSLAPNNQYAYSTQLGQIFILNLSFNLDFGKQRHSGGKRINNSDTDSGILSGTK
;
A
#
# COMPACT_ATOMS: atom_id res chain seq x y z
N SER A 1 11.16 19.61 11.37
CA SER A 1 10.22 19.50 12.50
C SER A 1 10.66 20.41 13.64
N ALA A 2 9.70 20.99 14.37
CA ALA A 2 9.93 21.80 15.56
C ALA A 2 9.03 21.30 16.71
N LYS A 3 9.53 21.33 17.94
CA LYS A 3 8.78 20.95 19.13
C LYS A 3 9.08 21.93 20.26
N TYR A 4 8.03 22.44 20.88
CA TYR A 4 8.11 23.30 22.06
C TYR A 4 7.39 22.66 23.24
N ASN A 5 8.08 22.54 24.38
CA ASN A 5 7.57 21.90 25.57
C ASN A 5 7.39 22.94 26.69
N TRP A 6 6.22 22.97 27.35
CA TRP A 6 5.98 23.81 28.52
C TRP A 6 5.15 23.06 29.56
N LYS A 7 5.60 23.08 30.82
CA LYS A 7 4.94 22.36 31.92
C LYS A 7 4.57 20.91 31.52
N LYS A 8 3.28 20.62 31.39
CA LYS A 8 2.71 19.31 31.03
C LYS A 8 2.28 19.22 29.57
N SER A 9 2.59 20.22 28.77
CA SER A 9 2.13 20.32 27.37
C SER A 9 3.30 20.39 26.40
N ALA A 10 3.06 19.96 25.18
CA ALA A 10 3.96 20.08 24.04
C ALA A 10 3.18 20.46 22.78
N LEU A 11 3.75 21.38 22.00
CA LEU A 11 3.30 21.68 20.66
C LEU A 11 4.39 21.26 19.69
N SER A 12 4.06 20.51 18.66
CA SER A 12 5.01 20.14 17.61
C SER A 12 4.42 20.41 16.23
N ALA A 13 5.28 20.88 15.35
CA ALA A 13 4.99 21.11 13.95
C ALA A 13 5.94 20.29 13.10
N VAL A 14 5.41 19.62 12.08
CA VAL A 14 6.17 18.87 11.08
C VAL A 14 5.74 19.38 9.72
N ALA A 15 6.71 19.70 8.87
CA ALA A 15 6.50 19.98 7.48
C ALA A 15 7.50 19.15 6.66
N SER A 16 7.04 18.51 5.61
CA SER A 16 7.87 17.86 4.62
C SER A 16 7.38 18.18 3.23
N TRP A 17 8.30 18.32 2.32
CA TRP A 17 8.08 18.49 0.90
C TRP A 17 8.99 17.54 0.14
N GLU A 18 8.42 16.77 -0.75
CA GLU A 18 9.12 15.88 -1.66
C GLU A 18 8.73 16.24 -3.08
N ARG A 19 9.73 16.47 -3.91
CA ARG A 19 9.55 16.65 -5.36
C ARG A 19 10.27 15.52 -6.07
N ARG A 20 9.58 14.90 -7.05
CA ARG A 20 10.20 14.02 -8.04
C ARG A 20 10.04 14.62 -9.42
N ASP A 21 11.14 14.60 -10.16
CA ASP A 21 11.23 15.04 -11.54
C ASP A 21 12.22 14.10 -12.23
N LEU A 22 11.70 13.13 -12.94
CA LEU A 22 12.49 12.04 -13.54
C LEU A 22 11.79 11.51 -14.79
N GLU A 23 12.47 10.67 -15.56
CA GLU A 23 11.93 10.05 -16.76
C GLU A 23 11.72 8.55 -16.55
N TRP A 24 10.59 8.07 -17.05
CA TRP A 24 10.26 6.65 -17.13
C TRP A 24 9.99 6.26 -18.57
N THR A 25 10.37 5.02 -18.90
CA THR A 25 10.02 4.36 -20.14
C THR A 25 9.15 3.17 -19.84
N ARG A 26 8.10 2.97 -20.63
CA ARG A 26 7.19 1.83 -20.51
C ARG A 26 7.17 1.05 -21.80
N GLU A 27 7.22 -0.27 -21.67
CA GLU A 27 6.99 -1.20 -22.75
C GLU A 27 5.83 -2.11 -22.37
N ASN A 28 4.97 -2.41 -23.33
CA ASN A 28 3.78 -3.22 -23.11
C ASN A 28 3.63 -4.22 -24.26
N TYR A 29 3.47 -5.50 -23.89
CA TYR A 29 3.19 -6.58 -24.81
C TYR A 29 1.83 -7.15 -24.41
N GLU A 30 0.83 -6.99 -25.26
CA GLU A 30 -0.56 -7.30 -24.93
C GLU A 30 -1.26 -7.97 -26.10
N ASP A 31 -1.94 -9.07 -25.83
CA ASP A 31 -2.73 -9.78 -26.81
C ASP A 31 -4.20 -9.61 -26.50
N PHE A 32 -5.03 -9.46 -27.53
CA PHE A 32 -6.48 -9.44 -27.43
C PHE A 32 -7.05 -10.64 -28.17
N VAL A 33 -7.51 -11.64 -27.40
CA VAL A 33 -7.98 -12.93 -27.91
C VAL A 33 -9.50 -12.86 -28.17
N TYR A 34 -9.84 -12.55 -29.41
CA TYR A 34 -11.23 -12.62 -29.90
C TYR A 34 -11.63 -14.08 -30.22
N PRO A 35 -12.92 -14.40 -30.33
CA PRO A 35 -13.34 -15.76 -30.65
C PRO A 35 -12.75 -16.34 -31.95
N ASP A 36 -12.51 -15.50 -32.97
CA ASP A 36 -12.09 -15.93 -34.31
C ASP A 36 -10.67 -15.51 -34.69
N TYR A 37 -10.06 -14.57 -33.94
CA TYR A 37 -8.72 -14.05 -34.22
C TYR A 37 -8.08 -13.47 -32.96
N THR A 38 -6.78 -13.18 -33.03
CA THR A 38 -6.04 -12.52 -31.94
C THR A 38 -5.33 -11.30 -32.49
N ILE A 39 -5.40 -10.19 -31.77
CA ILE A 39 -4.63 -8.98 -32.05
C ILE A 39 -3.39 -8.99 -31.14
N TYR A 40 -2.22 -8.88 -31.75
CA TYR A 40 -0.94 -8.82 -31.04
C TYR A 40 -0.42 -7.39 -31.01
N ASN A 41 -0.27 -6.83 -29.83
CA ASN A 41 0.19 -5.48 -29.61
C ASN A 41 1.58 -5.47 -28.99
N LYS A 42 2.51 -4.79 -29.67
CA LYS A 42 3.83 -4.48 -29.13
C LYS A 42 3.98 -2.97 -29.03
N GLU A 43 3.91 -2.45 -27.81
CA GLU A 43 4.06 -1.03 -27.53
C GLU A 43 5.45 -0.74 -26.94
N LEU A 44 6.25 0.10 -27.62
CA LEU A 44 7.56 0.54 -27.20
C LEU A 44 7.53 1.99 -26.80
N GLY A 45 7.75 2.28 -25.52
CA GLY A 45 7.71 3.61 -24.95
C GLY A 45 8.94 4.43 -25.25
N LYS A 46 8.75 5.75 -25.27
CA LYS A 46 9.81 6.76 -25.25
C LYS A 46 9.99 7.27 -23.83
N PRO A 47 11.19 7.75 -23.42
CA PRO A 47 11.36 8.41 -22.14
C PRO A 47 10.33 9.50 -21.94
N THR A 48 9.52 9.37 -20.89
CA THR A 48 8.41 10.27 -20.59
C THR A 48 8.59 10.85 -19.21
N LYS A 49 8.43 12.17 -19.11
CA LYS A 49 8.63 12.90 -17.87
C LYS A 49 7.57 12.55 -16.83
N VAL A 50 8.02 12.28 -15.61
CA VAL A 50 7.20 12.09 -14.42
C VAL A 50 7.53 13.21 -13.45
N LYS A 51 6.52 13.96 -13.03
CA LYS A 51 6.71 15.05 -12.08
C LYS A 51 5.61 15.06 -11.05
N TYR A 52 5.98 15.11 -9.78
CA TYR A 52 5.02 15.31 -8.70
C TYR A 52 5.63 15.99 -7.48
N ASP A 53 4.77 16.70 -6.78
CA ASP A 53 5.04 17.32 -5.49
C ASP A 53 4.15 16.67 -4.42
N TYR A 54 4.75 16.31 -3.29
CA TYR A 54 4.06 15.77 -2.14
C TYR A 54 4.40 16.60 -0.89
N ILE A 55 3.38 17.19 -0.28
CA ILE A 55 3.53 18.07 0.88
C ILE A 55 2.75 17.48 2.06
N ASN A 56 3.43 17.27 3.19
CA ASN A 56 2.80 16.89 4.44
C ASN A 56 3.01 17.98 5.47
N LEU A 57 1.92 18.35 6.13
CA LEU A 57 1.90 19.27 7.25
C LEU A 57 1.23 18.59 8.43
N ALA A 58 1.82 18.70 9.60
CA ALA A 58 1.19 18.24 10.84
C ALA A 58 1.47 19.22 11.98
N LEU A 59 0.41 19.58 12.70
CA LEU A 59 0.47 20.33 13.94
C LEU A 59 -0.12 19.46 15.04
N ASN A 60 0.67 19.17 16.08
CA ASN A 60 0.25 18.31 17.15
C ASN A 60 0.35 19.06 18.48
N TYR A 61 -0.74 19.09 19.23
CA TYR A 61 -0.76 19.48 20.63
C TYR A 61 -0.87 18.23 21.50
N ASN A 62 0.00 18.10 22.48
CA ASN A 62 -0.04 17.00 23.44
C ASN A 62 -0.01 17.57 24.86
N ARG A 63 -0.86 17.07 25.72
CA ARG A 63 -0.84 17.32 27.15
C ARG A 63 -0.81 16.01 27.90
N THR A 64 0.18 15.84 28.76
CA THR A 64 0.36 14.65 29.60
C THR A 64 0.30 15.06 31.06
N ASP A 65 -0.76 14.63 31.73
CA ASP A 65 -0.94 14.71 33.18
C ASP A 65 -0.63 13.34 33.82
N ASP A 66 -0.59 13.26 35.13
CA ASP A 66 -0.29 12.03 35.88
C ASP A 66 -1.27 10.89 35.58
N ARG A 67 -2.51 11.22 35.19
CA ARG A 67 -3.58 10.27 34.93
C ARG A 67 -4.15 10.35 33.51
N SER A 68 -3.72 11.29 32.69
CA SER A 68 -4.32 11.44 31.37
C SER A 68 -3.33 11.91 30.32
N ILE A 69 -3.57 11.50 29.08
CA ILE A 69 -2.92 12.01 27.88
C ILE A 69 -4.03 12.55 26.98
N PHE A 70 -3.90 13.79 26.57
CA PHE A 70 -4.76 14.42 25.59
C PHE A 70 -3.91 14.86 24.40
N ASN A 71 -4.28 14.42 23.22
CA ASN A 71 -3.58 14.78 21.98
C ASN A 71 -4.57 15.27 20.94
N VAL A 72 -4.23 16.36 20.27
CA VAL A 72 -4.95 16.87 19.10
C VAL A 72 -3.94 17.03 17.98
N ALA A 73 -4.22 16.42 16.84
CA ALA A 73 -3.40 16.54 15.65
C ALA A 73 -4.23 17.06 14.48
N LEU A 74 -3.78 18.17 13.89
CA LEU A 74 -4.25 18.65 12.61
C LEU A 74 -3.21 18.23 11.56
N ARG A 75 -3.62 17.48 10.55
CA ARG A 75 -2.73 17.01 9.48
C ARG A 75 -3.32 17.39 8.14
N ASN A 76 -2.43 17.65 7.18
CA ASN A 76 -2.80 17.79 5.78
C ASN A 76 -1.76 17.14 4.89
N SER A 77 -2.21 16.28 3.97
CA SER A 77 -1.41 15.74 2.89
C SER A 77 -1.91 16.34 1.58
N TYR A 78 -1.03 16.94 0.84
CA TYR A 78 -1.30 17.50 -0.49
C TYR A 78 -0.40 16.83 -1.52
N ASP A 79 -1.01 16.34 -2.60
CA ASP A 79 -0.35 15.64 -3.69
C ASP A 79 -0.73 16.33 -5.02
N ASP A 80 0.25 16.75 -5.80
CA ASP A 80 0.08 17.35 -7.14
C ASP A 80 0.95 16.61 -8.14
N LYS A 81 0.32 15.92 -9.07
CA LYS A 81 0.96 15.12 -10.13
C LYS A 81 0.59 15.67 -11.50
N PRO A 82 1.28 16.69 -11.97
CA PRO A 82 1.06 17.22 -13.32
C PRO A 82 1.47 16.22 -14.43
N ASN A 83 2.37 15.27 -14.12
CA ASN A 83 2.75 14.19 -15.01
C ASN A 83 2.81 12.89 -14.16
N ALA A 84 1.85 12.02 -14.36
CA ALA A 84 1.75 10.77 -13.59
C ALA A 84 2.81 9.74 -14.01
N VAL A 85 3.09 8.78 -13.13
CA VAL A 85 3.94 7.62 -13.45
C VAL A 85 3.34 6.79 -14.59
N THR A 86 2.03 6.88 -14.81
CA THR A 86 1.29 6.22 -15.89
C THR A 86 1.42 6.92 -17.23
N ASP A 87 1.94 8.17 -17.29
CA ASP A 87 2.12 8.91 -18.53
C ASP A 87 3.04 8.16 -19.47
N ARG A 88 2.70 8.16 -20.77
CA ARG A 88 3.51 7.53 -21.79
C ARG A 88 3.33 8.20 -23.14
N ASN A 89 4.44 8.23 -23.88
CA ASN A 89 4.48 8.44 -25.31
C ASN A 89 5.15 7.21 -25.91
N SER A 90 4.50 6.54 -26.84
CA SER A 90 4.97 5.25 -27.34
C SER A 90 4.61 5.01 -28.80
N THR A 91 5.27 4.05 -29.41
CA THR A 91 4.95 3.51 -30.73
C THR A 91 4.37 2.12 -30.53
N LEU A 92 3.14 1.91 -31.02
CA LEU A 92 2.46 0.63 -31.03
C LEU A 92 2.60 -0.01 -32.40
N TYR A 93 3.12 -1.23 -32.42
CA TYR A 93 3.17 -2.11 -33.57
C TYR A 93 2.08 -3.16 -33.45
N GLN A 94 1.21 -3.22 -34.46
CA GLN A 94 0.09 -4.14 -34.52
C GLN A 94 0.00 -4.69 -35.93
N GLU A 95 0.44 -5.93 -36.14
CA GLU A 95 0.59 -6.53 -37.47
C GLU A 95 1.38 -5.61 -38.42
N ASP A 96 0.79 -5.23 -39.55
CA ASP A 96 1.41 -4.33 -40.55
C ASP A 96 1.14 -2.82 -40.29
N ARG A 97 0.46 -2.50 -39.19
CA ARG A 97 0.07 -1.14 -38.82
C ARG A 97 0.92 -0.61 -37.67
N THR A 98 1.25 0.65 -37.73
CA THR A 98 2.01 1.33 -36.67
C THR A 98 1.24 2.56 -36.18
N PHE A 99 1.19 2.74 -34.87
CA PHE A 99 0.47 3.85 -34.25
C PHE A 99 1.36 4.62 -33.28
N SER A 100 1.15 5.92 -33.18
CA SER A 100 1.66 6.75 -32.10
C SER A 100 0.63 6.84 -30.99
N ILE A 101 1.04 6.58 -29.76
CA ILE A 101 0.21 6.66 -28.56
C ILE A 101 0.72 7.80 -27.68
N SER A 102 -0.21 8.61 -27.19
CA SER A 102 0.03 9.57 -26.11
C SER A 102 -1.03 9.35 -25.04
N ASP A 103 -0.61 9.04 -23.83
CA ASP A 103 -1.46 8.88 -22.64
C ASP A 103 -0.92 9.77 -21.52
N LYS A 104 -1.70 10.77 -21.12
CA LYS A 104 -1.31 11.76 -20.12
C LYS A 104 -2.35 11.81 -19.03
N GLN A 105 -1.89 11.77 -17.80
CA GLN A 105 -2.74 11.87 -16.61
C GLN A 105 -2.20 12.92 -15.65
N GLN A 106 -3.09 13.78 -15.19
CA GLN A 106 -2.83 14.73 -14.12
C GLN A 106 -3.74 14.38 -12.94
N SER A 107 -3.23 14.47 -11.73
CA SER A 107 -4.05 14.27 -10.55
C SER A 107 -3.63 15.17 -9.40
N ARG A 108 -4.60 15.50 -8.55
CA ARG A 108 -4.41 16.26 -7.31
C ARG A 108 -5.21 15.63 -6.19
N SER A 109 -4.66 15.67 -5.01
CA SER A 109 -5.44 15.38 -3.81
C SER A 109 -5.05 16.29 -2.64
N ASN A 110 -6.04 16.60 -1.80
CA ASN A 110 -5.88 17.34 -0.57
C ASN A 110 -6.64 16.64 0.54
N ILE A 111 -5.95 16.27 1.61
CA ILE A 111 -6.46 15.38 2.66
C ILE A 111 -6.24 16.01 4.04
N PRO A 112 -7.00 17.06 4.41
CA PRO A 112 -7.01 17.55 5.78
C PRO A 112 -7.72 16.57 6.73
N SER A 113 -7.13 16.35 7.90
CA SER A 113 -7.70 15.53 8.96
C SER A 113 -7.47 16.14 10.33
N LEU A 114 -8.49 16.00 11.18
CA LEU A 114 -8.44 16.33 12.60
C LEU A 114 -8.53 15.03 13.39
N ASP A 115 -7.60 14.84 14.30
CA ASP A 115 -7.45 13.65 15.11
C ASP A 115 -7.40 14.07 16.58
N ILE A 116 -8.34 13.56 17.39
CA ILE A 116 -8.48 13.85 18.80
C ILE A 116 -8.37 12.55 19.59
N TYR A 117 -7.34 12.45 20.40
CA TYR A 117 -7.08 11.29 21.23
C TYR A 117 -7.09 11.66 22.72
N TYR A 118 -7.75 10.82 23.51
CA TYR A 118 -7.78 10.91 24.95
C TYR A 118 -7.48 9.57 25.60
N GLN A 119 -6.55 9.55 26.56
CA GLN A 119 -6.26 8.40 27.41
C GLN A 119 -6.48 8.79 28.85
N LEU A 120 -7.18 7.93 29.60
CA LEU A 120 -7.39 8.06 31.03
C LEU A 120 -6.85 6.83 31.74
N ASN A 121 -5.89 7.05 32.64
CA ASN A 121 -5.37 6.04 33.56
C ASN A 121 -6.13 6.14 34.86
N MET A 122 -6.99 5.18 35.15
CA MET A 122 -7.84 5.13 36.32
C MET A 122 -7.15 4.34 37.45
N LYS A 123 -7.79 4.28 38.62
CA LYS A 123 -7.32 3.45 39.74
C LYS A 123 -7.35 1.96 39.37
N ASN A 124 -6.56 1.14 40.09
CA ASN A 124 -6.49 -0.30 39.92
C ASN A 124 -6.03 -0.72 38.50
N ASP A 125 -5.08 0.00 37.90
CA ASP A 125 -4.47 -0.29 36.62
C ASP A 125 -5.49 -0.47 35.46
N GLN A 126 -6.53 0.37 35.48
CA GLN A 126 -7.53 0.45 34.42
C GLN A 126 -7.19 1.60 33.47
N HIS A 127 -7.45 1.40 32.19
CA HIS A 127 -7.16 2.37 31.14
C HIS A 127 -8.33 2.51 30.18
N LEU A 128 -8.66 3.73 29.83
CA LEU A 128 -9.61 4.06 28.78
C LEU A 128 -8.90 4.88 27.72
N TYR A 129 -9.06 4.46 26.47
CA TYR A 129 -8.53 5.14 25.29
C TYR A 129 -9.68 5.49 24.38
N ILE A 130 -9.72 6.73 23.91
CA ILE A 130 -10.73 7.22 22.96
C ILE A 130 -9.99 7.94 21.85
N ASP A 131 -10.37 7.66 20.62
CA ASP A 131 -9.80 8.26 19.41
C ASP A 131 -10.92 8.63 18.45
N VAL A 132 -10.91 9.88 17.96
CA VAL A 132 -11.87 10.36 16.97
C VAL A 132 -11.11 11.07 15.86
N VAL A 133 -11.29 10.59 14.63
CA VAL A 133 -10.63 11.15 13.45
C VAL A 133 -11.67 11.56 12.42
N GLY A 134 -11.70 12.84 12.08
CA GLY A 134 -12.45 13.37 10.95
C GLY A 134 -11.53 13.66 9.79
N THR A 135 -11.87 13.20 8.59
CA THR A 135 -11.06 13.39 7.36
C THR A 135 -11.96 13.88 6.23
N TYR A 136 -11.45 14.87 5.49
CA TYR A 136 -11.96 15.25 4.19
C TYR A 136 -10.93 14.86 3.12
N ILE A 137 -11.39 14.30 2.01
CA ILE A 137 -10.55 13.99 0.86
C ILE A 137 -11.15 14.68 -0.36
N GLY A 138 -10.44 15.69 -0.87
CA GLY A 138 -10.73 16.30 -2.16
C GLY A 138 -9.72 15.80 -3.18
N SER A 139 -10.19 15.22 -4.28
CA SER A 139 -9.31 14.66 -5.31
C SER A 139 -9.84 14.97 -6.69
N SER A 140 -8.94 15.20 -7.63
CA SER A 140 -9.27 15.37 -9.05
C SER A 140 -8.30 14.58 -9.91
N SER A 141 -8.77 14.07 -11.03
CA SER A 141 -7.97 13.40 -12.04
C SER A 141 -8.44 13.82 -13.43
N ASN A 142 -7.49 14.03 -14.34
CA ASN A 142 -7.74 14.35 -15.73
C ASN A 142 -6.83 13.50 -16.58
N ARG A 143 -7.40 12.71 -17.49
CA ARG A 143 -6.68 11.84 -18.41
C ARG A 143 -7.06 12.17 -19.84
N LYS A 144 -6.04 12.19 -20.71
CA LYS A 144 -6.19 12.31 -22.15
C LYS A 144 -5.36 11.22 -22.83
N TYR A 145 -6.03 10.33 -23.54
CA TYR A 145 -5.43 9.27 -24.35
C TYR A 145 -5.71 9.51 -25.81
N SER A 146 -4.71 9.40 -26.67
CA SER A 146 -4.84 9.50 -28.12
C SER A 146 -4.00 8.42 -28.80
N MET A 147 -4.52 7.88 -29.88
CA MET A 147 -3.88 6.89 -30.74
C MET A 147 -4.02 7.34 -32.20
N ARG A 148 -2.90 7.45 -32.93
CA ARG A 148 -2.87 7.88 -34.33
C ARG A 148 -2.09 6.89 -35.17
N GLU A 149 -2.60 6.48 -36.30
CA GLU A 149 -1.88 5.66 -37.25
C GLU A 149 -0.75 6.47 -37.92
N ILE A 150 0.42 5.86 -38.03
CA ILE A 150 1.58 6.41 -38.73
C ILE A 150 1.68 5.70 -40.07
N SER A 151 1.28 6.36 -41.16
CA SER A 151 1.46 5.84 -42.53
C SER A 151 2.93 5.97 -42.95
N GLY A 152 3.53 4.88 -43.42
CA GLY A 152 4.96 4.65 -43.59
C GLY A 152 5.81 5.75 -44.23
N GLN A 153 7.06 5.80 -43.76
CA GLN A 153 8.25 6.38 -44.38
C GLN A 153 8.48 7.89 -44.35
N ASP A 154 8.10 8.67 -43.32
CA ASP A 154 8.82 9.94 -43.12
C ASP A 154 8.83 10.36 -41.65
N ASP A 155 10.02 10.37 -41.05
CA ASP A 155 10.28 10.87 -39.68
C ASP A 155 10.11 12.39 -39.54
N ASN A 156 9.63 13.10 -40.57
CA ASN A 156 9.56 14.58 -40.64
C ASN A 156 8.22 15.09 -41.21
N VAL A 157 7.07 14.59 -40.78
CA VAL A 157 5.80 15.14 -41.28
C VAL A 157 5.04 15.86 -40.17
N GLU A 158 5.17 17.21 -40.20
CA GLU A 158 4.17 18.16 -39.71
C GLU A 158 2.94 18.29 -40.67
N ASP A 159 2.74 17.37 -41.60
CA ASP A 159 1.64 17.49 -42.56
C ASP A 159 0.51 16.50 -42.26
N ILE A 160 -0.53 17.06 -41.67
CA ILE A 160 -1.76 16.42 -41.23
C ILE A 160 -2.77 16.53 -42.39
N SER A 161 -2.86 15.53 -43.24
CA SER A 161 -4.01 15.43 -44.14
C SER A 161 -4.28 13.99 -44.56
N ASN A 162 -4.74 13.15 -43.61
CA ASN A 162 -5.73 12.09 -43.85
C ASN A 162 -6.12 11.55 -42.47
N ASP A 163 -7.27 12.00 -42.02
CA ASP A 163 -7.79 11.80 -40.65
C ASP A 163 -8.31 10.37 -40.46
N THR A 164 -7.43 9.46 -40.09
CA THR A 164 -7.77 8.17 -39.50
C THR A 164 -7.45 8.19 -37.99
N SER A 165 -7.68 9.33 -37.35
CA SER A 165 -7.52 9.45 -35.90
C SER A 165 -8.60 8.63 -35.18
N VAL A 166 -8.16 7.70 -34.34
CA VAL A 166 -9.04 7.05 -33.37
C VAL A 166 -9.57 8.12 -32.41
N PRO A 167 -10.86 8.07 -32.00
CA PRO A 167 -11.42 9.03 -31.08
C PRO A 167 -10.56 9.18 -29.81
N GLU A 168 -10.30 10.41 -29.40
CA GLU A 168 -9.58 10.69 -28.15
C GLU A 168 -10.43 10.24 -26.96
N ILE A 169 -9.77 9.59 -25.99
CA ILE A 169 -10.38 9.29 -24.70
C ILE A 169 -10.05 10.39 -23.73
N ILE A 170 -11.07 11.10 -23.27
CA ILE A 170 -10.97 12.15 -22.27
C ILE A 170 -11.75 11.70 -21.04
N SER A 171 -11.11 11.67 -19.89
CA SER A 171 -11.74 11.36 -18.61
C SER A 171 -11.34 12.38 -17.57
N ARG A 172 -12.32 13.03 -16.95
CA ARG A 172 -12.15 13.95 -15.82
C ARG A 172 -12.91 13.43 -14.66
N THR A 173 -12.33 13.48 -13.48
CA THR A 173 -13.00 13.01 -12.25
C THR A 173 -12.72 14.00 -11.14
N ASP A 174 -13.80 14.44 -10.49
CA ASP A 174 -13.75 15.22 -9.26
C ASP A 174 -14.40 14.42 -8.14
N GLY A 175 -13.63 14.14 -7.08
CA GLY A 175 -14.06 13.34 -5.93
C GLY A 175 -14.04 14.12 -4.65
N LYS A 176 -15.09 13.94 -3.83
CA LYS A 176 -15.18 14.47 -2.47
C LYS A 176 -15.62 13.36 -1.53
N LYS A 177 -14.82 13.13 -0.49
CA LYS A 177 -15.15 12.15 0.54
C LYS A 177 -15.05 12.79 1.93
N TYR A 178 -16.00 12.45 2.78
CA TYR A 178 -16.01 12.76 4.20
C TYR A 178 -16.00 11.47 4.97
N SER A 179 -15.14 11.38 5.97
CA SER A 179 -15.01 10.18 6.81
C SER A 179 -14.88 10.56 8.27
N LEU A 180 -15.54 9.78 9.12
CA LEU A 180 -15.45 9.88 10.57
C LEU A 180 -15.13 8.50 11.14
N ILE A 181 -14.07 8.41 11.94
CA ILE A 181 -13.67 7.21 12.66
C ILE A 181 -13.74 7.51 14.15
N GLY A 182 -14.47 6.70 14.90
CA GLY A 182 -14.50 6.72 16.35
C GLY A 182 -14.05 5.37 16.89
N GLU A 183 -13.12 5.36 17.84
CA GLU A 183 -12.64 4.15 18.51
C GLU A 183 -12.51 4.37 20.00
N ALA A 184 -12.99 3.40 20.80
CA ALA A 184 -12.83 3.38 22.24
C ALA A 184 -12.31 2.00 22.67
N ILE A 185 -11.28 1.98 23.52
CA ILE A 185 -10.70 0.76 24.09
C ILE A 185 -10.64 0.92 25.62
N TYR A 186 -11.13 -0.09 26.31
CA TYR A 186 -11.05 -0.19 27.76
C TYR A 186 -10.24 -1.39 28.17
N GLU A 187 -9.34 -1.20 29.12
CA GLU A 187 -8.48 -2.24 29.67
C GLU A 187 -8.58 -2.28 31.18
N ARG A 188 -8.58 -3.48 31.72
CA ARG A 188 -8.54 -3.71 33.17
C ARG A 188 -7.87 -5.03 33.53
N PRO A 189 -7.24 -5.12 34.70
CA PRO A 189 -6.89 -6.39 35.29
C PRO A 189 -8.17 -7.23 35.54
N LEU A 190 -8.09 -8.52 35.25
CA LEU A 190 -9.16 -9.49 35.52
C LEU A 190 -8.53 -10.79 36.00
N GLY A 191 -8.70 -11.14 37.27
CA GLY A 191 -8.01 -12.26 37.89
C GLY A 191 -6.48 -12.08 37.81
N LYS A 192 -5.77 -13.08 37.25
CA LYS A 192 -4.32 -13.05 37.04
C LYS A 192 -3.90 -12.49 35.66
N GLY A 193 -4.85 -12.06 34.87
CA GLY A 193 -4.63 -11.53 33.53
C GLY A 193 -5.17 -10.14 33.35
N ARG A 194 -5.30 -9.74 32.08
CA ARG A 194 -5.83 -8.43 31.64
C ARG A 194 -6.91 -8.66 30.59
N MET A 195 -8.03 -7.99 30.79
CA MET A 195 -9.11 -7.90 29.79
C MET A 195 -8.99 -6.59 29.04
N THR A 196 -9.12 -6.65 27.72
CA THR A 196 -9.24 -5.52 26.81
C THR A 196 -10.55 -5.65 26.05
N ALA A 197 -11.38 -4.62 26.02
CA ALA A 197 -12.59 -4.56 25.20
C ALA A 197 -12.58 -3.26 24.39
N GLY A 198 -13.08 -3.31 23.16
CA GLY A 198 -13.09 -2.13 22.31
C GLY A 198 -14.23 -2.11 21.30
N LEU A 199 -14.57 -0.90 20.90
CA LEU A 199 -15.54 -0.59 19.85
C LEU A 199 -14.89 0.38 18.87
N LYS A 200 -14.99 0.09 17.58
CA LYS A 200 -14.61 1.01 16.49
C LYS A 200 -15.78 1.17 15.53
N HIS A 201 -16.03 2.40 15.10
CA HIS A 201 -17.00 2.71 14.06
C HIS A 201 -16.37 3.65 13.04
N THR A 202 -16.53 3.32 11.77
CA THR A 202 -16.12 4.15 10.63
C THR A 202 -17.34 4.42 9.77
N GLN A 203 -17.59 5.69 9.46
CA GLN A 203 -18.63 6.13 8.53
C GLN A 203 -17.99 6.98 7.44
N ALA A 204 -18.28 6.70 6.17
CA ALA A 204 -17.82 7.52 5.07
C ALA A 204 -18.94 7.80 4.06
N TYR A 205 -18.91 9.01 3.51
CA TYR A 205 -19.73 9.45 2.40
C TYR A 205 -18.83 9.93 1.26
N LEU A 206 -19.06 9.39 0.08
CA LEU A 206 -18.32 9.70 -1.16
C LEU A 206 -19.27 10.27 -2.20
N ASN A 207 -18.79 11.27 -2.96
CA ASN A 207 -19.44 11.79 -4.15
C ASN A 207 -18.38 12.07 -5.22
N ASN A 208 -18.40 11.25 -6.29
CA ASN A 208 -17.51 11.38 -7.44
C ASN A 208 -18.32 11.80 -8.67
N VAL A 209 -17.82 12.78 -9.40
CA VAL A 209 -18.36 13.23 -10.68
C VAL A 209 -17.35 12.89 -11.76
N TYR A 210 -17.80 12.12 -12.74
CA TYR A 210 -17.03 11.74 -13.92
C TYR A 210 -17.56 12.53 -15.12
N ASP A 211 -16.68 13.04 -15.95
CA ASP A 211 -16.97 13.83 -17.13
C ASP A 211 -15.97 13.50 -18.26
N GLY A 212 -16.31 13.80 -19.51
CA GLY A 212 -15.54 13.48 -20.70
C GLY A 212 -16.32 12.59 -21.66
N ASN A 213 -15.69 11.50 -22.18
CA ASN A 213 -16.41 10.56 -23.05
C ASN A 213 -17.56 9.86 -22.31
N ILE A 214 -17.42 9.69 -21.01
CA ILE A 214 -18.45 9.10 -20.14
C ILE A 214 -18.74 10.12 -19.05
N SER A 215 -20.01 10.49 -18.90
CA SER A 215 -20.49 11.36 -17.83
C SER A 215 -21.32 10.55 -16.83
N SER A 216 -20.93 10.59 -15.55
CA SER A 216 -21.62 9.88 -14.48
C SER A 216 -21.41 10.54 -13.13
N LYS A 217 -22.38 10.36 -12.24
CA LYS A 217 -22.25 10.78 -10.84
C LYS A 217 -22.45 9.57 -9.94
N VAL A 218 -21.48 9.34 -9.06
CA VAL A 218 -21.48 8.23 -8.12
C VAL A 218 -21.48 8.77 -6.69
N SER A 219 -22.53 8.42 -5.93
CA SER A 219 -22.60 8.71 -4.51
C SER A 219 -22.66 7.40 -3.73
N MET A 220 -21.81 7.26 -2.71
CA MET A 220 -21.76 6.06 -1.87
C MET A 220 -21.76 6.43 -0.39
N ASN A 221 -22.39 5.55 0.39
CA ASN A 221 -22.27 5.54 1.84
C ASN A 221 -21.67 4.22 2.28
N THR A 222 -20.71 4.26 3.20
CA THR A 222 -20.13 3.05 3.79
C THR A 222 -20.06 3.17 5.29
N ALA A 223 -20.30 2.07 5.98
CA ALA A 223 -20.15 1.98 7.42
C ALA A 223 -19.48 0.68 7.82
N GLU A 224 -18.57 0.74 8.75
CA GLU A 224 -17.95 -0.41 9.39
C GLU A 224 -18.00 -0.24 10.90
N SER A 225 -18.48 -1.27 11.60
CA SER A 225 -18.50 -1.32 13.06
C SER A 225 -17.82 -2.57 13.55
N TYR A 226 -16.92 -2.46 14.52
CA TYR A 226 -16.20 -3.57 15.10
C TYR A 226 -16.25 -3.50 16.63
N LEU A 227 -16.74 -4.58 17.23
CA LEU A 227 -16.76 -4.78 18.68
C LEU A 227 -15.91 -6.00 19.02
N PHE A 228 -15.06 -5.90 20.06
CA PHE A 228 -14.22 -7.00 20.47
C PHE A 228 -13.97 -7.03 21.98
N ALA A 229 -13.61 -8.22 22.47
CA ALA A 229 -13.06 -8.41 23.80
C ALA A 229 -11.95 -9.45 23.74
N GLU A 230 -10.86 -9.21 24.48
CA GLU A 230 -9.68 -10.08 24.55
C GLU A 230 -9.28 -10.27 26.01
N TYR A 231 -8.81 -11.46 26.32
CA TYR A 231 -8.20 -11.77 27.60
C TYR A 231 -6.77 -12.26 27.41
N ASN A 232 -5.82 -11.62 28.08
CA ASN A 232 -4.41 -11.99 28.07
C ASN A 232 -3.96 -12.39 29.46
N GLN A 233 -3.23 -13.52 29.57
CA GLN A 233 -2.62 -13.95 30.80
C GLN A 233 -1.26 -14.61 30.54
N LYS A 234 -0.30 -14.33 31.44
CA LYS A 234 0.99 -15.02 31.52
C LYS A 234 0.96 -15.98 32.70
N ILE A 235 1.29 -17.26 32.44
CA ILE A 235 1.47 -18.33 33.43
C ILE A 235 2.91 -18.82 33.28
N GLU A 236 3.78 -18.43 34.21
CA GLU A 236 5.22 -18.72 34.15
C GLU A 236 5.84 -18.34 32.80
N ARG A 237 6.16 -19.33 31.97
CA ARG A 237 6.77 -19.16 30.65
C ARG A 237 5.79 -19.15 29.49
N PHE A 238 4.52 -19.38 29.79
CA PHE A 238 3.45 -19.47 28.80
C PHE A 238 2.57 -18.22 28.87
N THR A 239 2.35 -17.57 27.73
CA THR A 239 1.42 -16.44 27.59
C THR A 239 0.38 -16.78 26.56
N TYR A 240 -0.89 -16.57 26.89
CA TYR A 240 -1.98 -16.71 25.94
C TYR A 240 -2.83 -15.46 25.86
N THR A 241 -3.36 -15.20 24.67
CA THR A 241 -4.39 -14.19 24.42
C THR A 241 -5.52 -14.89 23.67
N LEU A 242 -6.72 -14.76 24.20
CA LEU A 242 -7.95 -15.25 23.57
C LEU A 242 -8.85 -14.06 23.32
N GLY A 243 -9.27 -13.87 22.09
CA GLY A 243 -10.12 -12.75 21.69
C GLY A 243 -11.32 -13.23 20.87
N LEU A 244 -12.42 -12.51 21.05
CA LEU A 244 -13.64 -12.66 20.28
C LEU A 244 -14.09 -11.27 19.81
N GLY A 245 -14.53 -11.17 18.55
CA GLY A 245 -15.08 -9.94 18.01
C GLY A 245 -16.14 -10.19 16.96
N GLY A 246 -16.91 -9.15 16.70
CA GLY A 246 -17.89 -9.09 15.62
C GLY A 246 -17.71 -7.81 14.82
N MET A 247 -17.71 -7.93 13.52
CA MET A 247 -17.60 -6.82 12.58
C MET A 247 -18.83 -6.78 11.69
N ARG A 248 -19.44 -5.61 11.58
CA ARG A 248 -20.49 -5.31 10.62
C ARG A 248 -19.92 -4.42 9.55
N THR A 249 -20.06 -4.81 8.29
CA THR A 249 -19.73 -3.99 7.13
C THR A 249 -21.02 -3.68 6.35
N TRP A 250 -21.14 -2.45 5.89
CA TRP A 250 -22.29 -2.00 5.10
C TRP A 250 -21.86 -0.98 4.07
N HIS A 251 -22.39 -1.08 2.86
CA HIS A 251 -22.25 -0.05 1.83
C HIS A 251 -23.53 0.09 1.02
N LYS A 252 -23.76 1.29 0.49
CA LYS A 252 -24.88 1.63 -0.36
C LYS A 252 -24.45 2.54 -1.50
N GLN A 253 -24.82 2.17 -2.74
CA GLN A 253 -24.68 2.97 -3.95
C GLN A 253 -25.97 2.88 -4.77
N GLY A 254 -26.68 4.01 -4.94
CA GLY A 254 -28.00 4.01 -5.55
C GLY A 254 -28.97 3.07 -4.84
N ASP A 255 -29.56 2.13 -5.58
CA ASP A 255 -30.48 1.12 -5.06
C ASP A 255 -29.77 -0.13 -4.52
N VAL A 256 -28.48 -0.30 -4.80
CA VAL A 256 -27.70 -1.44 -4.34
C VAL A 256 -27.21 -1.19 -2.91
N SER A 257 -27.55 -2.12 -2.01
CA SER A 257 -27.07 -2.11 -0.63
C SER A 257 -26.61 -3.51 -0.24
N GLN A 258 -25.42 -3.60 0.35
CA GLN A 258 -24.85 -4.84 0.83
C GLN A 258 -24.47 -4.71 2.31
N GLU A 259 -24.76 -5.74 3.07
CA GLU A 259 -24.43 -5.82 4.49
C GLU A 259 -23.87 -7.20 4.81
N LYS A 260 -22.86 -7.25 5.68
CA LYS A 260 -22.26 -8.51 6.13
C LYS A 260 -21.81 -8.41 7.58
N TYR A 261 -22.04 -9.49 8.31
CA TYR A 261 -21.51 -9.70 9.66
C TYR A 261 -20.39 -10.73 9.60
N ILE A 262 -19.28 -10.43 10.26
CA ILE A 262 -18.07 -11.25 10.27
C ILE A 262 -17.69 -11.52 11.72
N PHE A 263 -17.60 -12.78 12.09
CA PHE A 263 -17.08 -13.21 13.38
C PHE A 263 -15.54 -13.18 13.34
N ARG A 264 -14.89 -12.64 14.39
CA ARG A 264 -13.45 -12.40 14.44
C ARG A 264 -12.81 -13.00 15.71
N PRO A 265 -12.63 -14.31 15.79
CA PRO A 265 -11.87 -14.95 16.86
C PRO A 265 -10.36 -14.71 16.66
N THR A 266 -9.65 -14.60 17.77
CA THR A 266 -8.18 -14.47 17.81
C THR A 266 -7.62 -15.36 18.91
N VAL A 267 -6.56 -16.09 18.59
CA VAL A 267 -5.79 -16.89 19.55
C VAL A 267 -4.31 -16.58 19.35
N THR A 268 -3.64 -16.16 20.40
CA THR A 268 -2.18 -16.03 20.42
C THR A 268 -1.63 -16.84 21.59
N LEU A 269 -0.70 -17.75 21.30
CA LEU A 269 0.00 -18.58 22.28
C LEU A 269 1.49 -18.30 22.16
N SER A 270 2.16 -18.01 23.27
CA SER A 270 3.61 -17.76 23.29
C SER A 270 4.26 -18.57 24.41
N TYR A 271 5.42 -19.14 24.14
CA TYR A 271 6.18 -19.95 25.08
C TYR A 271 7.66 -19.53 25.10
N GLU A 272 8.11 -19.10 26.28
CA GLU A 272 9.52 -18.77 26.55
C GLU A 272 10.24 -20.06 27.01
N ALA A 273 10.77 -20.83 26.04
CA ALA A 273 11.44 -22.09 26.33
C ALA A 273 12.84 -21.88 26.95
N PRO A 274 13.39 -22.87 27.67
CA PRO A 274 14.76 -22.82 28.17
C PRO A 274 15.79 -22.58 27.06
N LYS A 275 17.00 -22.12 27.43
CA LYS A 275 18.13 -21.89 26.52
C LYS A 275 17.84 -20.85 25.42
N ASN A 276 17.05 -19.82 25.75
CA ASN A 276 16.73 -18.68 24.88
C ASN A 276 15.92 -19.04 23.62
N PHE A 277 15.14 -20.10 23.65
CA PHE A 277 14.14 -20.36 22.63
C PHE A 277 12.83 -19.65 22.96
N PHE A 278 12.19 -19.14 21.93
CA PHE A 278 10.87 -18.53 22.01
C PHE A 278 10.00 -19.03 20.85
N PHE A 279 8.75 -19.38 21.16
CA PHE A 279 7.76 -19.79 20.17
C PHE A 279 6.51 -18.95 20.32
N ARG A 280 5.91 -18.58 19.19
CA ARG A 280 4.61 -17.90 19.15
C ARG A 280 3.77 -18.46 18.01
N TYR A 281 2.57 -18.91 18.36
CA TYR A 281 1.52 -19.24 17.42
C TYR A 281 0.45 -18.16 17.47
N ASN A 282 -0.02 -17.72 16.30
CA ASN A 282 -1.13 -16.77 16.17
C ASN A 282 -2.09 -17.28 15.12
N ALA A 283 -3.38 -17.39 15.48
CA ALA A 283 -4.47 -17.73 14.59
C ALA A 283 -5.60 -16.72 14.74
N TYR A 284 -6.13 -16.25 13.63
CA TYR A 284 -7.29 -15.35 13.66
C TYR A 284 -8.12 -15.46 12.39
N MET A 285 -9.40 -15.15 12.51
CA MET A 285 -10.30 -14.90 11.42
C MET A 285 -10.67 -13.41 11.41
N SER A 286 -10.72 -12.80 10.23
CA SER A 286 -11.07 -11.41 10.03
C SER A 286 -11.75 -11.22 8.68
N GLY A 287 -12.02 -9.99 8.29
CA GLY A 287 -12.52 -9.65 6.98
C GLY A 287 -12.20 -8.23 6.61
N TYR A 288 -12.48 -7.90 5.34
CA TYR A 288 -12.33 -6.55 4.81
C TYR A 288 -13.47 -6.24 3.83
N SER A 289 -13.80 -4.96 3.75
CA SER A 289 -14.79 -4.43 2.81
C SER A 289 -14.17 -4.22 1.42
N PRO A 290 -14.97 -4.22 0.34
CA PRO A 290 -14.51 -3.74 -0.96
C PRO A 290 -13.99 -2.31 -0.87
N SER A 291 -13.01 -1.95 -1.71
CA SER A 291 -12.60 -0.56 -1.85
C SER A 291 -13.72 0.27 -2.50
N LEU A 292 -13.71 1.57 -2.28
CA LEU A 292 -14.75 2.44 -2.86
C LEU A 292 -14.65 2.50 -4.39
N SER A 293 -13.44 2.41 -4.95
CA SER A 293 -13.22 2.32 -6.39
C SER A 293 -13.78 1.04 -6.99
N ASP A 294 -13.63 -0.10 -6.28
CA ASP A 294 -14.14 -1.40 -6.74
C ASP A 294 -15.67 -1.44 -6.77
N LEU A 295 -16.32 -0.70 -5.87
CA LEU A 295 -17.77 -0.58 -5.82
C LEU A 295 -18.36 0.35 -6.89
N SER A 296 -17.54 1.16 -7.57
CA SER A 296 -18.01 2.12 -8.55
C SER A 296 -18.70 1.41 -9.74
N ASN A 297 -19.91 1.81 -10.07
CA ASN A 297 -20.64 1.29 -11.25
C ASN A 297 -20.26 2.00 -12.56
N VAL A 298 -19.26 2.88 -12.53
CA VAL A 298 -18.80 3.61 -13.71
C VAL A 298 -17.93 2.71 -14.57
N THR A 299 -18.11 2.81 -15.89
CA THR A 299 -17.20 2.24 -16.87
C THR A 299 -16.22 3.31 -17.33
N GLN A 300 -14.91 3.03 -17.23
CA GLN A 300 -13.85 3.90 -17.71
C GLN A 300 -13.14 3.29 -18.90
N GLU A 301 -12.98 4.03 -19.99
CA GLU A 301 -12.23 3.56 -21.15
C GLU A 301 -10.73 3.51 -20.81
N ILE A 302 -10.11 2.35 -21.06
CA ILE A 302 -8.66 2.17 -20.95
C ILE A 302 -8.01 2.54 -22.28
N ASP A 303 -8.47 1.92 -23.34
CA ASP A 303 -8.12 2.17 -24.74
C ASP A 303 -9.28 1.75 -25.66
N ILE A 304 -9.02 1.63 -26.96
CA ILE A 304 -10.06 1.28 -27.93
C ILE A 304 -10.57 -0.17 -27.83
N TYR A 305 -9.82 -1.06 -27.18
CA TYR A 305 -10.13 -2.49 -27.05
C TYR A 305 -10.75 -2.81 -25.72
N GLN A 306 -10.44 -2.04 -24.67
CA GLN A 306 -10.76 -2.42 -23.31
C GLN A 306 -11.29 -1.28 -22.45
N VAL A 307 -12.12 -1.67 -21.50
CA VAL A 307 -12.71 -0.80 -20.49
C VAL A 307 -12.46 -1.36 -19.08
N ARG A 308 -12.50 -0.51 -18.08
CA ARG A 308 -12.49 -0.89 -16.66
C ARG A 308 -13.83 -0.56 -16.04
N ARG A 309 -14.38 -1.50 -15.29
CA ARG A 309 -15.66 -1.34 -14.61
C ARG A 309 -15.57 -1.94 -13.21
N GLY A 310 -15.98 -1.19 -12.18
CA GLY A 310 -16.16 -1.72 -10.83
C GLY A 310 -17.46 -2.53 -10.72
N ASN A 311 -17.76 -3.00 -9.50
CA ASN A 311 -18.91 -3.87 -9.25
C ASN A 311 -19.59 -3.50 -7.92
N PRO A 312 -20.75 -2.84 -7.93
CA PRO A 312 -21.45 -2.45 -6.72
C PRO A 312 -22.04 -3.64 -5.93
N ASN A 313 -22.09 -4.84 -6.53
CA ASN A 313 -22.61 -6.05 -5.89
C ASN A 313 -21.56 -6.82 -5.08
N LEU A 314 -20.34 -6.31 -4.96
CA LEU A 314 -19.28 -6.93 -4.20
C LEU A 314 -19.68 -7.09 -2.73
N LYS A 315 -19.31 -8.25 -2.18
CA LYS A 315 -19.50 -8.57 -0.75
C LYS A 315 -18.17 -8.53 -0.03
N SER A 316 -18.18 -8.07 1.21
CA SER A 316 -16.98 -8.10 2.07
C SER A 316 -16.41 -9.52 2.16
N VAL A 317 -15.11 -9.61 2.25
CA VAL A 317 -14.34 -10.86 2.29
C VAL A 317 -14.16 -11.33 3.72
N THR A 318 -14.09 -12.64 3.92
CA THR A 318 -13.68 -13.25 5.18
C THR A 318 -12.40 -14.02 4.93
N PHE A 319 -11.42 -13.92 5.82
CA PHE A 319 -10.18 -14.67 5.71
C PHE A 319 -9.74 -15.25 7.06
N VAL A 320 -8.97 -16.34 6.98
CA VAL A 320 -8.30 -16.95 8.12
C VAL A 320 -6.80 -16.86 7.92
N SER A 321 -6.07 -16.65 9.02
CA SER A 321 -4.62 -16.57 9.00
C SER A 321 -4.05 -17.33 10.19
N ASN A 322 -3.05 -18.17 9.92
CA ASN A 322 -2.30 -18.90 10.92
C ASN A 322 -0.81 -18.57 10.74
N SER A 323 -0.12 -18.28 11.82
CA SER A 323 1.33 -18.03 11.77
C SER A 323 2.04 -18.67 12.96
N LEU A 324 3.25 -19.14 12.70
CA LEU A 324 4.16 -19.68 13.70
C LEU A 324 5.49 -18.94 13.61
N THR A 325 5.97 -18.46 14.75
CA THR A 325 7.29 -17.86 14.91
C THR A 325 8.09 -18.73 15.87
N GLY A 326 9.30 -19.10 15.49
CA GLY A 326 10.29 -19.70 16.37
C GLY A 326 11.54 -18.86 16.37
N SER A 327 12.08 -18.50 17.54
CA SER A 327 13.33 -17.75 17.60
C SER A 327 14.28 -18.34 18.64
N TRP A 328 15.57 -18.21 18.35
CA TRP A 328 16.66 -18.59 19.23
C TRP A 328 17.76 -17.53 19.18
N LYS A 329 18.33 -17.23 20.32
CA LYS A 329 19.38 -16.23 20.43
C LYS A 329 20.51 -16.69 21.36
N CYS A 330 21.75 -16.48 20.92
CA CYS A 330 22.93 -16.55 21.75
C CYS A 330 23.74 -15.24 21.61
N GLN A 331 24.96 -15.21 22.19
CA GLN A 331 25.80 -14.00 22.19
C GLN A 331 26.16 -13.51 20.79
N TYR A 332 26.37 -14.43 19.84
CA TYR A 332 26.89 -14.11 18.50
C TYR A 332 25.88 -14.34 17.37
N VAL A 333 24.79 -15.02 17.65
CA VAL A 333 23.83 -15.42 16.62
C VAL A 333 22.41 -15.27 17.15
N SER A 334 21.54 -14.70 16.32
CA SER A 334 20.09 -14.71 16.51
C SER A 334 19.43 -15.28 15.28
N VAL A 335 18.54 -16.25 15.45
CA VAL A 335 17.77 -16.86 14.37
C VAL A 335 16.29 -16.74 14.71
N GLU A 336 15.51 -16.22 13.78
CA GLU A 336 14.05 -16.25 13.81
C GLU A 336 13.54 -16.90 12.53
N VAL A 337 12.60 -17.82 12.67
CA VAL A 337 11.86 -18.45 11.56
C VAL A 337 10.40 -18.11 11.73
N PHE A 338 9.79 -17.62 10.68
CA PHE A 338 8.39 -17.26 10.61
C PHE A 338 7.71 -17.96 9.44
N GLY A 339 6.58 -18.59 9.70
CA GLY A 339 5.71 -19.16 8.68
C GLY A 339 4.29 -18.62 8.84
N ARG A 340 3.65 -18.24 7.74
CA ARG A 340 2.24 -17.84 7.70
C ARG A 340 1.53 -18.53 6.56
N TYR A 341 0.38 -19.08 6.86
CA TYR A 341 -0.59 -19.52 5.87
C TYR A 341 -1.88 -18.70 6.05
N SER A 342 -2.40 -18.15 4.95
CA SER A 342 -3.70 -17.49 4.94
C SER A 342 -4.56 -17.99 3.79
N TYR A 343 -5.88 -18.01 4.02
CA TYR A 343 -6.89 -18.33 3.05
C TYR A 343 -7.98 -17.27 3.07
N ASP A 344 -8.22 -16.62 1.93
CA ASP A 344 -9.29 -15.66 1.72
C ASP A 344 -10.47 -16.40 1.06
N HIS A 345 -11.61 -16.39 1.72
CA HIS A 345 -12.87 -16.96 1.21
C HIS A 345 -13.61 -15.90 0.42
N LYS A 346 -13.87 -16.19 -0.85
CA LYS A 346 -14.49 -15.28 -1.81
C LYS A 346 -13.79 -13.92 -1.89
N PRO A 347 -12.46 -13.90 -2.14
CA PRO A 347 -11.69 -12.67 -2.26
C PRO A 347 -12.21 -11.81 -3.40
N ILE A 348 -12.01 -10.51 -3.28
CA ILE A 348 -12.31 -9.55 -4.34
C ILE A 348 -11.06 -9.49 -5.22
N MET A 349 -11.13 -10.06 -6.42
CA MET A 349 -10.02 -10.12 -7.35
C MET A 349 -10.45 -9.73 -8.76
N GLU A 350 -9.52 -9.17 -9.52
CA GLU A 350 -9.73 -8.80 -10.91
C GLU A 350 -9.97 -10.03 -11.78
N GLU A 351 -10.79 -9.84 -12.80
CA GLU A 351 -11.00 -10.76 -13.91
C GLU A 351 -11.24 -9.98 -15.19
N THR A 352 -10.80 -10.54 -16.30
CA THR A 352 -11.09 -10.02 -17.64
C THR A 352 -12.21 -10.83 -18.26
N ILE A 353 -13.26 -10.17 -18.72
CA ILE A 353 -14.38 -10.79 -19.47
C ILE A 353 -14.49 -10.14 -20.83
N PHE A 354 -15.14 -10.84 -21.77
CA PHE A 354 -15.43 -10.32 -23.10
C PHE A 354 -16.94 -10.06 -23.22
N GLU A 355 -17.31 -8.81 -23.44
CA GLU A 355 -18.70 -8.33 -23.48
C GLU A 355 -18.81 -7.19 -24.49
N ASP A 356 -19.87 -7.19 -25.32
CA ASP A 356 -20.14 -6.14 -26.31
C ASP A 356 -18.92 -5.83 -27.22
N ASN A 357 -18.21 -6.87 -27.65
CA ASN A 357 -17.00 -6.79 -28.49
C ASN A 357 -15.83 -6.02 -27.86
N ARG A 358 -15.81 -5.90 -26.53
CA ARG A 358 -14.74 -5.26 -25.75
C ARG A 358 -14.26 -6.17 -24.64
N PHE A 359 -13.01 -6.00 -24.25
CA PHE A 359 -12.43 -6.63 -23.09
C PHE A 359 -12.74 -5.77 -21.86
N VAL A 360 -13.47 -6.32 -20.92
CA VAL A 360 -13.87 -5.62 -19.70
C VAL A 360 -13.00 -6.10 -18.55
N ARG A 361 -12.12 -5.24 -18.06
CA ARG A 361 -11.42 -5.48 -16.80
C ARG A 361 -12.35 -5.12 -15.65
N THR A 362 -12.82 -6.12 -14.95
CA THR A 362 -13.76 -5.97 -13.85
C THR A 362 -13.24 -6.65 -12.59
N ILE A 363 -14.01 -6.59 -11.53
CA ILE A 363 -13.66 -7.15 -10.24
C ILE A 363 -14.87 -7.91 -9.67
N ALA A 364 -14.60 -9.08 -9.11
CA ALA A 364 -15.65 -9.95 -8.58
C ALA A 364 -15.21 -10.66 -7.30
N ASN A 365 -16.18 -11.18 -6.54
CA ASN A 365 -15.88 -12.12 -5.48
C ASN A 365 -15.55 -13.48 -6.13
N GLN A 366 -14.28 -13.84 -6.13
CA GLN A 366 -13.73 -15.06 -6.75
C GLN A 366 -13.86 -16.27 -5.79
N LYS A 367 -13.42 -17.47 -6.20
CA LYS A 367 -13.59 -18.69 -5.39
C LYS A 367 -12.75 -18.68 -4.11
N GLY A 368 -11.46 -18.32 -4.21
CA GLY A 368 -10.56 -18.34 -3.07
C GLY A 368 -9.13 -17.89 -3.40
N PHE A 369 -8.38 -17.57 -2.37
CA PHE A 369 -6.98 -17.22 -2.51
C PHE A 369 -6.16 -17.81 -1.35
N HIS A 370 -5.11 -18.57 -1.68
CA HIS A 370 -4.19 -19.13 -0.71
C HIS A 370 -2.84 -18.43 -0.77
N ARG A 371 -2.30 -18.12 0.39
CA ARG A 371 -0.96 -17.54 0.53
C ARG A 371 -0.16 -18.29 1.59
N LEU A 372 1.02 -18.78 1.21
CA LEU A 372 2.02 -19.32 2.11
C LEU A 372 3.25 -18.39 2.06
N ASN A 373 3.64 -17.85 3.22
CA ASN A 373 4.86 -17.08 3.37
C ASN A 373 5.75 -17.78 4.39
N LEU A 374 6.99 -18.08 4.02
CA LEU A 374 8.04 -18.56 4.90
C LEU A 374 9.19 -17.56 4.84
N GLN A 375 9.69 -17.14 5.98
CA GLN A 375 10.86 -16.28 6.05
C GLN A 375 11.72 -16.60 7.27
N SER A 376 13.01 -16.32 7.17
CA SER A 376 13.92 -16.40 8.30
C SER A 376 14.69 -15.09 8.46
N THR A 377 15.01 -14.74 9.68
CA THR A 377 15.94 -13.67 10.01
C THR A 377 17.12 -14.29 10.74
N ILE A 378 18.30 -14.24 10.13
CA ILE A 378 19.54 -14.74 10.71
C ILE A 378 20.46 -13.53 10.90
N ILE A 379 20.82 -13.26 12.15
CA ILE A 379 21.74 -12.18 12.50
C ILE A 379 22.97 -12.79 13.15
N VAL A 380 24.14 -12.43 12.63
CA VAL A 380 25.44 -12.87 13.13
C VAL A 380 26.25 -11.64 13.51
N TYR A 381 26.90 -11.68 14.68
CA TYR A 381 27.79 -10.65 15.19
C TYR A 381 29.23 -11.19 15.23
N PRO A 382 29.96 -11.19 14.08
CA PRO A 382 31.29 -11.79 14.00
C PRO A 382 32.31 -11.08 14.92
N TRP A 383 32.18 -9.77 15.05
CA TRP A 383 33.02 -8.91 15.89
C TRP A 383 32.16 -8.10 16.88
N LYS A 384 31.27 -8.77 17.61
CA LYS A 384 30.40 -8.15 18.62
C LYS A 384 29.71 -6.88 18.08
N GLU A 385 29.95 -5.75 18.73
CA GLU A 385 29.36 -4.45 18.37
C GLU A 385 29.90 -3.81 17.08
N TYR A 386 31.02 -4.31 16.55
CA TYR A 386 31.65 -3.69 15.38
C TYR A 386 31.10 -4.16 14.05
N MET A 387 30.50 -5.35 14.01
CA MET A 387 29.98 -5.90 12.76
C MET A 387 28.71 -6.73 12.98
N MET A 388 27.72 -6.49 12.15
CA MET A 388 26.50 -7.26 12.08
C MET A 388 26.27 -7.72 10.63
N ILE A 389 25.98 -9.01 10.46
CA ILE A 389 25.51 -9.58 9.18
C ILE A 389 24.09 -10.05 9.42
N LYS A 390 23.17 -9.59 8.58
CA LYS A 390 21.76 -9.98 8.62
C LYS A 390 21.35 -10.58 7.29
N LEU A 391 20.75 -11.77 7.34
CA LEU A 391 20.20 -12.49 6.19
C LEU A 391 18.72 -12.75 6.42
N ASN A 392 17.89 -12.42 5.44
CA ASN A 392 16.46 -12.66 5.46
C ASN A 392 16.05 -13.43 4.19
N PRO A 393 16.27 -14.76 4.11
CA PRO A 393 15.69 -15.57 3.06
C PRO A 393 14.18 -15.66 3.22
N PHE A 394 13.47 -15.70 2.11
CA PHE A 394 12.02 -15.86 2.09
C PHE A 394 11.58 -16.79 0.95
N PHE A 395 10.43 -17.42 1.16
CA PHE A 395 9.70 -18.18 0.15
C PHE A 395 8.22 -17.82 0.23
N ASN A 396 7.65 -17.47 -0.91
CA ASN A 396 6.22 -17.19 -1.05
C ASN A 396 5.60 -18.14 -2.07
N ARG A 397 4.40 -18.64 -1.76
CA ARG A 397 3.58 -19.38 -2.71
C ARG A 397 2.16 -18.84 -2.67
N TYR A 398 1.62 -18.57 -3.84
CA TYR A 398 0.29 -18.04 -4.07
C TYR A 398 -0.49 -19.01 -4.94
N ILE A 399 -1.79 -19.19 -4.63
CA ILE A 399 -2.76 -19.90 -5.47
C ILE A 399 -4.00 -19.03 -5.56
N SER A 400 -4.25 -18.47 -6.74
CA SER A 400 -5.37 -17.60 -7.06
C SER A 400 -6.44 -18.42 -7.76
N LEU A 401 -7.58 -18.64 -7.08
CA LEU A 401 -8.71 -19.42 -7.58
C LEU A 401 -9.82 -18.47 -8.01
N GLY A 402 -9.84 -18.13 -9.30
CA GLY A 402 -10.90 -17.35 -9.92
C GLY A 402 -12.14 -18.20 -10.26
N ASN A 403 -13.19 -17.54 -10.74
CA ASN A 403 -14.38 -18.23 -11.23
C ASN A 403 -14.10 -18.97 -12.55
N SER A 404 -13.24 -18.39 -13.40
CA SER A 404 -12.86 -18.91 -14.73
C SER A 404 -11.39 -19.30 -14.85
N TYR A 405 -10.53 -19.04 -13.84
CA TYR A 405 -9.10 -19.25 -13.92
C TYR A 405 -8.52 -19.88 -12.65
N THR A 406 -7.30 -20.39 -12.76
CA THR A 406 -6.45 -20.78 -11.60
C THR A 406 -5.01 -20.42 -11.92
N HIS A 407 -4.45 -19.51 -11.14
CA HIS A 407 -3.04 -19.13 -11.27
C HIS A 407 -2.26 -19.52 -10.03
N THR A 408 -1.04 -19.99 -10.23
CA THR A 408 -0.13 -20.39 -9.15
C THR A 408 1.23 -19.76 -9.39
N HIS A 409 1.79 -19.12 -8.37
CA HIS A 409 3.12 -18.55 -8.44
C HIS A 409 3.92 -18.85 -7.18
N SER A 410 5.23 -19.10 -7.35
CA SER A 410 6.16 -19.27 -6.24
C SER A 410 7.38 -18.38 -6.46
N ASN A 411 7.83 -17.73 -5.39
CA ASN A 411 8.99 -16.86 -5.40
C ASN A 411 9.88 -17.16 -4.20
N PHE A 412 11.15 -17.44 -4.47
CA PHE A 412 12.20 -17.51 -3.47
C PHE A 412 13.15 -16.33 -3.63
N GLY A 413 13.54 -15.75 -2.52
CA GLY A 413 14.48 -14.64 -2.54
C GLY A 413 15.14 -14.42 -1.18
N PHE A 414 15.98 -13.39 -1.11
CA PHE A 414 16.60 -12.98 0.14
C PHE A 414 16.89 -11.47 0.16
N ARG A 415 17.00 -10.95 1.37
CA ARG A 415 17.61 -9.66 1.67
C ARG A 415 18.84 -9.91 2.54
N GLY A 416 20.00 -9.45 2.09
CA GLY A 416 21.26 -9.52 2.82
C GLY A 416 21.72 -8.13 3.22
N GLN A 417 22.18 -7.95 4.45
CA GLN A 417 22.70 -6.68 4.95
C GLN A 417 23.97 -6.92 5.78
N ILE A 418 25.01 -6.13 5.53
CA ILE A 418 26.24 -6.09 6.31
C ILE A 418 26.37 -4.68 6.86
N ILE A 419 26.53 -4.56 8.17
CA ILE A 419 26.72 -3.28 8.85
C ILE A 419 28.02 -3.35 9.65
N GLY A 420 28.93 -2.41 9.38
CA GLY A 420 30.14 -2.17 10.16
C GLY A 420 29.99 -0.89 10.96
N MET A 421 30.41 -0.91 12.22
CA MET A 421 30.36 0.23 13.13
C MET A 421 31.71 0.41 13.81
N TYR A 422 32.26 1.61 13.72
CA TYR A 422 33.50 1.94 14.44
C TYR A 422 33.46 3.38 14.93
N LYS A 423 33.43 3.56 16.25
CA LYS A 423 33.23 4.87 16.88
C LYS A 423 31.96 5.54 16.32
N ASN A 424 32.12 6.65 15.64
CA ASN A 424 31.02 7.44 15.03
C ASN A 424 30.72 7.04 13.57
N TRP A 425 31.50 6.12 12.99
CA TRP A 425 31.35 5.70 11.60
C TRP A 425 30.45 4.47 11.49
N VAL A 426 29.58 4.47 10.50
CA VAL A 426 28.73 3.35 10.11
C VAL A 426 28.89 3.13 8.62
N ALA A 427 29.21 1.89 8.22
CA ALA A 427 29.20 1.47 6.83
C ALA A 427 28.16 0.37 6.66
N MET A 428 27.40 0.40 5.58
CA MET A 428 26.33 -0.56 5.29
C MET A 428 26.36 -0.96 3.82
N ALA A 429 26.18 -2.26 3.58
CA ALA A 429 25.88 -2.78 2.25
C ALA A 429 24.62 -3.64 2.33
N GLU A 430 23.71 -3.48 1.36
CA GLU A 430 22.46 -4.23 1.28
C GLU A 430 22.26 -4.79 -0.13
N LEU A 431 21.86 -6.07 -0.19
CA LEU A 431 21.54 -6.80 -1.41
C LEU A 431 20.14 -7.38 -1.28
N ASN A 432 19.26 -7.12 -2.26
CA ASN A 432 17.89 -7.61 -2.29
C ASN A 432 17.61 -8.32 -3.61
N THR A 433 16.94 -9.47 -3.54
CA THR A 433 16.32 -10.09 -4.72
C THR A 433 14.92 -9.51 -4.95
N SER A 434 14.39 -9.70 -6.15
CA SER A 434 13.03 -9.28 -6.48
C SER A 434 12.00 -10.03 -5.62
N HIS A 435 11.00 -9.29 -5.14
CA HIS A 435 9.81 -9.82 -4.49
C HIS A 435 8.67 -9.88 -5.50
N HIS A 436 8.01 -11.04 -5.61
CA HIS A 436 6.86 -11.21 -6.48
C HIS A 436 5.59 -11.32 -5.65
N ASP A 437 4.49 -10.77 -6.15
CA ASP A 437 3.16 -10.85 -5.56
C ASP A 437 2.13 -11.20 -6.64
N LEU A 438 1.28 -12.18 -6.36
CA LEU A 438 0.16 -12.59 -7.22
C LEU A 438 -1.15 -12.23 -6.53
N TRP A 439 -2.04 -11.57 -7.26
CA TRP A 439 -3.41 -11.31 -6.82
C TRP A 439 -4.38 -11.33 -8.02
N GLY A 440 -5.37 -12.21 -7.98
CA GLY A 440 -6.25 -12.41 -9.12
C GLY A 440 -5.50 -12.92 -10.34
N GLU A 441 -5.60 -12.20 -11.43
CA GLU A 441 -4.86 -12.41 -12.68
C GLU A 441 -3.55 -11.59 -12.75
N THR A 442 -3.25 -10.77 -11.74
CA THR A 442 -2.10 -9.84 -11.77
C THR A 442 -0.92 -10.38 -10.99
N LEU A 443 0.21 -10.56 -11.68
CA LEU A 443 1.52 -10.91 -11.13
C LEU A 443 2.45 -9.70 -11.19
N SER A 444 2.76 -9.13 -10.03
CA SER A 444 3.72 -8.04 -9.90
C SER A 444 5.10 -8.58 -9.55
N LYS A 445 6.13 -8.13 -10.27
CA LYS A 445 7.53 -8.43 -9.98
C LYS A 445 8.22 -7.13 -9.61
N GLY A 446 8.55 -6.98 -8.33
CA GLY A 446 9.19 -5.80 -7.78
C GLY A 446 10.66 -5.71 -8.18
N GLU A 447 11.22 -4.58 -7.88
CA GLU A 447 12.61 -4.23 -8.17
C GLU A 447 13.65 -5.01 -7.36
N LYS A 448 14.88 -5.01 -7.85
CA LYS A 448 16.08 -5.42 -7.13
C LYS A 448 16.79 -4.16 -6.65
N LEU A 449 16.72 -3.88 -5.36
CA LEU A 449 17.36 -2.70 -4.76
C LEU A 449 18.62 -3.11 -4.00
N HIS A 450 19.77 -2.63 -4.46
CA HIS A 450 21.05 -2.79 -3.78
C HIS A 450 21.51 -1.44 -3.28
N SER A 451 22.18 -1.38 -2.14
CA SER A 451 22.72 -0.13 -1.65
C SER A 451 24.06 -0.29 -0.92
N ILE A 452 24.87 0.72 -1.01
CA ILE A 452 26.10 0.89 -0.20
C ILE A 452 26.03 2.27 0.43
N ALA A 453 26.22 2.34 1.74
CA ALA A 453 26.17 3.59 2.47
C ALA A 453 27.35 3.70 3.46
N VAL A 454 27.83 4.91 3.64
CA VAL A 454 28.78 5.26 4.70
C VAL A 454 28.27 6.51 5.40
N GLY A 455 28.24 6.48 6.72
CA GLY A 455 27.74 7.57 7.54
C GLY A 455 28.66 7.90 8.70
N TYR A 456 28.62 9.13 9.14
CA TYR A 456 29.25 9.63 10.36
C TYR A 456 28.18 10.23 11.26
N ASN A 457 28.08 9.72 12.49
CA ASN A 457 27.11 10.13 13.49
C ASN A 457 27.81 10.89 14.62
N HIS A 458 27.45 12.14 14.79
CA HIS A 458 27.84 12.98 15.92
C HIS A 458 26.60 13.30 16.76
N GLU A 459 26.76 13.67 18.01
CA GLU A 459 25.62 14.00 18.90
C GLU A 459 24.68 15.06 18.32
N LYS A 460 25.21 16.04 17.59
CA LYS A 460 24.46 17.18 17.05
C LYS A 460 24.15 17.07 15.55
N PHE A 461 24.84 16.21 14.82
CA PHE A 461 24.62 16.05 13.40
C PHE A 461 24.96 14.64 12.91
N SER A 462 24.37 14.24 11.80
CA SER A 462 24.80 13.07 11.04
C SER A 462 24.94 13.40 9.57
N ILE A 463 25.92 12.76 8.92
CA ILE A 463 26.16 12.84 7.48
C ILE A 463 26.20 11.42 6.96
N GLN A 464 25.43 11.11 5.92
CA GLN A 464 25.44 9.81 5.28
C GLN A 464 25.47 9.98 3.77
N GLY A 465 26.46 9.37 3.12
CA GLY A 465 26.52 9.16 1.69
C GLY A 465 26.01 7.75 1.36
N MET A 466 25.17 7.61 0.35
CA MET A 466 24.65 6.33 -0.10
C MET A 466 24.62 6.27 -1.63
N VAL A 467 24.98 5.11 -2.17
CA VAL A 467 24.74 4.75 -3.57
C VAL A 467 23.66 3.70 -3.62
N LEU A 468 22.54 4.02 -4.25
CA LEU A 468 21.48 3.07 -4.54
C LEU A 468 21.70 2.48 -5.93
N ASN A 469 21.47 1.18 -6.07
CA ASN A 469 21.66 0.40 -7.29
C ASN A 469 23.06 0.50 -7.92
N PRO A 470 24.17 0.31 -7.17
CA PRO A 470 25.52 0.48 -7.69
C PRO A 470 25.87 -0.46 -8.86
N PHE A 471 25.10 -1.56 -9.03
CA PHE A 471 25.39 -2.62 -10.00
C PHE A 471 24.43 -2.66 -11.19
N THR A 472 23.45 -1.75 -11.29
CA THR A 472 22.42 -1.75 -12.33
C THR A 472 22.46 -0.46 -13.16
N LYS A 473 22.31 -0.60 -14.49
CA LYS A 473 22.24 0.54 -15.41
C LYS A 473 20.85 1.15 -15.50
N ARG A 474 19.82 0.39 -15.16
CA ARG A 474 18.43 0.84 -15.14
C ARG A 474 17.67 0.21 -13.96
N TYR A 475 16.79 0.99 -13.39
CA TYR A 475 15.80 0.51 -12.45
C TYR A 475 14.61 -0.02 -13.24
N GLU A 476 14.10 -1.20 -12.89
CA GLU A 476 13.03 -1.85 -13.63
C GLU A 476 12.07 -2.58 -12.70
N GLN A 477 10.78 -2.52 -13.03
CA GLN A 477 9.72 -3.34 -12.46
C GLN A 477 8.80 -3.84 -13.57
N SER A 478 8.12 -4.97 -13.35
CA SER A 478 7.18 -5.51 -14.32
C SER A 478 5.89 -5.97 -13.66
N VAL A 479 4.81 -5.89 -14.45
CA VAL A 479 3.49 -6.39 -14.09
C VAL A 479 2.97 -7.25 -15.24
N GLU A 480 2.52 -8.46 -14.91
CA GLU A 480 1.92 -9.39 -15.87
C GLU A 480 0.44 -9.56 -15.53
N ASN A 481 -0.43 -9.45 -16.53
CA ASN A 481 -1.81 -9.92 -16.46
C ASN A 481 -1.86 -11.32 -17.08
N LEU A 482 -2.27 -12.30 -16.29
CA LEU A 482 -2.31 -13.71 -16.66
C LEU A 482 -3.65 -14.14 -17.26
N SER A 483 -4.51 -13.19 -17.64
CA SER A 483 -5.79 -13.46 -18.30
C SER A 483 -5.59 -14.24 -19.60
N SER A 484 -6.44 -15.20 -19.85
CA SER A 484 -6.44 -15.92 -21.14
C SER A 484 -7.06 -15.11 -22.28
N LEU A 485 -7.84 -14.04 -21.96
CA LEU A 485 -8.53 -13.19 -22.94
C LEU A 485 -7.70 -11.98 -23.35
N ALA A 486 -7.00 -11.36 -22.39
CA ALA A 486 -6.17 -10.20 -22.64
C ALA A 486 -4.86 -10.28 -21.81
N PRO A 487 -3.99 -11.29 -22.08
CA PRO A 487 -2.71 -11.38 -21.43
C PRO A 487 -1.84 -10.17 -21.75
N ASN A 488 -1.12 -9.70 -20.74
CA ASN A 488 -0.34 -8.48 -20.84
C ASN A 488 0.95 -8.60 -20.03
N ASN A 489 2.05 -8.12 -20.58
CA ASN A 489 3.33 -8.03 -19.89
C ASN A 489 3.88 -6.60 -20.03
N GLN A 490 3.82 -5.85 -18.94
CA GLN A 490 4.23 -4.46 -18.87
C GLN A 490 5.54 -4.32 -18.12
N TYR A 491 6.50 -3.65 -18.74
CA TYR A 491 7.76 -3.23 -18.14
C TYR A 491 7.77 -1.72 -17.94
N ALA A 492 8.20 -1.28 -16.77
CA ALA A 492 8.45 0.14 -16.49
C ALA A 492 9.89 0.28 -15.98
N TYR A 493 10.68 1.13 -16.62
CA TYR A 493 12.07 1.33 -16.24
C TYR A 493 12.52 2.79 -16.35
N SER A 494 13.57 3.12 -15.60
CA SER A 494 14.22 4.42 -15.65
C SER A 494 15.74 4.24 -15.65
N THR A 495 16.42 4.85 -16.61
CA THR A 495 17.88 4.90 -16.64
C THR A 495 18.45 5.92 -15.66
N GLN A 496 17.67 6.96 -15.32
CA GLN A 496 18.05 7.96 -14.32
C GLN A 496 18.08 7.37 -12.89
N LEU A 497 17.33 6.29 -12.65
CA LEU A 497 17.29 5.56 -11.38
C LEU A 497 18.21 4.32 -11.38
N GLY A 498 19.04 4.12 -12.40
CA GLY A 498 19.99 3.02 -12.47
C GLY A 498 21.00 3.09 -11.33
N GLN A 499 21.65 4.23 -11.15
CA GLN A 499 22.59 4.49 -10.06
C GLN A 499 22.27 5.85 -9.45
N ILE A 500 21.91 5.87 -8.16
CA ILE A 500 21.53 7.10 -7.47
C ILE A 500 22.53 7.38 -6.34
N PHE A 501 23.10 8.57 -6.34
CA PHE A 501 23.92 9.07 -5.24
C PHE A 501 23.03 9.92 -4.32
N ILE A 502 22.99 9.57 -3.04
CA ILE A 502 22.18 10.22 -2.02
C ILE A 502 23.10 10.75 -0.93
N LEU A 503 22.92 12.02 -0.58
CA LEU A 503 23.55 12.65 0.58
C LEU A 503 22.47 13.04 1.57
N ASN A 504 22.53 12.46 2.76
CA ASN A 504 21.65 12.78 3.87
C ASN A 504 22.44 13.60 4.92
N LEU A 505 21.92 14.77 5.24
CA LEU A 505 22.42 15.64 6.30
C LEU A 505 21.32 15.81 7.34
N SER A 506 21.61 15.54 8.59
CA SER A 506 20.67 15.73 9.69
C SER A 506 21.34 16.55 10.80
N PHE A 507 20.63 17.52 11.34
CA PHE A 507 21.07 18.35 12.46
C PHE A 507 20.05 18.26 13.58
N ASN A 508 20.51 17.96 14.79
CA ASN A 508 19.72 17.96 16.00
C ASN A 508 20.01 19.24 16.78
N LEU A 509 19.04 20.16 16.78
CA LEU A 509 19.12 21.42 17.50
C LEU A 509 18.21 21.33 18.73
N ASP A 510 18.73 20.75 19.79
CA ASP A 510 18.01 20.60 21.06
C ASP A 510 18.32 21.79 21.97
N PHE A 511 17.28 22.54 22.34
CA PHE A 511 17.37 23.64 23.28
C PHE A 511 16.48 23.36 24.50
N GLY A 512 17.05 23.42 25.70
CA GLY A 512 16.31 23.28 26.97
C GLY A 512 16.19 21.84 27.48
N LYS A 513 15.28 21.63 28.43
CA LYS A 513 15.07 20.31 29.06
C LYS A 513 14.19 19.43 28.20
N GLN A 514 14.66 18.26 27.81
CA GLN A 514 13.85 17.23 27.16
C GLN A 514 12.81 16.69 28.16
N ARG A 515 11.55 16.60 27.73
CA ARG A 515 10.45 15.99 28.48
C ARG A 515 9.82 14.89 27.66
N HIS A 516 9.53 13.76 28.29
CA HIS A 516 8.76 12.71 27.67
C HIS A 516 7.30 13.14 27.51
N SER A 517 6.81 13.14 26.29
CA SER A 517 5.37 13.22 26.00
C SER A 517 4.84 11.79 25.89
N GLY A 518 3.70 11.50 26.51
CA GLY A 518 3.05 10.20 26.37
C GLY A 518 2.72 9.89 24.90
N GLY A 519 2.90 8.65 24.49
CA GLY A 519 2.58 8.17 23.15
C GLY A 519 1.10 7.86 22.98
N LYS A 520 0.58 8.07 21.77
CA LYS A 520 -0.77 7.67 21.36
C LYS A 520 -0.79 6.16 21.13
N ARG A 521 -1.78 5.43 21.65
CA ARG A 521 -1.95 3.98 21.48
C ARG A 521 -2.77 3.62 20.25
N ILE A 522 -3.78 4.43 19.93
CA ILE A 522 -4.69 4.23 18.79
C ILE A 522 -4.27 5.17 17.67
N ASN A 523 -4.14 4.66 16.45
CA ASN A 523 -3.84 5.45 15.26
C ASN A 523 -4.85 5.09 14.17
N ASN A 524 -5.72 6.03 13.84
CA ASN A 524 -6.69 5.90 12.77
C ASN A 524 -6.37 6.89 11.66
N SER A 525 -6.64 6.48 10.41
CA SER A 525 -6.52 7.35 9.24
C SER A 525 -7.42 6.83 8.11
N ASP A 526 -7.78 7.71 7.20
CA ASP A 526 -8.47 7.37 5.96
C ASP A 526 -7.80 8.13 4.81
N THR A 527 -7.38 7.42 3.77
CA THR A 527 -6.67 7.97 2.60
C THR A 527 -7.26 7.51 1.26
N ASP A 528 -8.29 6.65 1.28
CA ASP A 528 -8.92 6.13 0.07
C ASP A 528 -9.86 7.18 -0.55
N SER A 529 -9.54 7.68 -1.74
CA SER A 529 -10.38 8.64 -2.48
C SER A 529 -11.59 8.01 -3.16
N GLY A 530 -11.60 6.70 -3.39
CA GLY A 530 -12.66 5.97 -4.09
C GLY A 530 -12.82 6.32 -5.57
N ILE A 531 -11.83 6.92 -6.22
CA ILE A 531 -11.85 7.21 -7.66
C ILE A 531 -11.47 5.95 -8.44
N LEU A 532 -12.32 5.53 -9.39
CA LEU A 532 -11.98 4.51 -10.38
C LEU A 532 -11.27 5.18 -11.57
N SER A 533 -10.04 4.75 -11.87
CA SER A 533 -9.25 5.25 -13.01
C SER A 533 -9.29 4.26 -14.18
N GLY A 534 -9.31 4.75 -15.42
CA GLY A 534 -9.16 3.96 -16.65
C GLY A 534 -7.69 3.72 -17.06
N THR A 535 -6.70 4.05 -16.24
CA THR A 535 -5.27 3.80 -16.56
C THR A 535 -4.91 2.33 -16.48
N LYS A 536 -3.95 1.92 -17.33
CA LYS A 536 -3.36 0.56 -17.30
C LYS A 536 -2.48 0.38 -16.07
#